data_d08ccf2706ec113a7dd8b57f3da99225
#
_entry.id   d08ccf2706ec113a7dd8b57f3da99225
#
_cell.length_a   1.000
_cell.length_b   1.000
_cell.length_c   1.000
_cell.angle_alpha   90.00
_cell.angle_beta   90.00
_cell.angle_gamma   90.00
#
_symmetry.space_group_name_H-M   'P 1'
#
loop_
_entity.id
_entity.type
_entity.pdbx_description
1 polymer ?
#
loop_
_entity_poly.entity_id
_entity_poly.type
_entity_poly.pdbx_seq_one_letter_code
_entity_poly.pdbx_strand_id
1 'polypeptide(L)'
;PVPGFAYYGLPEVVKPTTDYDTIDEYLGGMDNHGIDRALVLPNYGYPDSSQPFTLNPLVAEGAVRSDRLLGAIWVSALPKDKERTIDALKLIGEKGLIALKATCLLGGTLDPEGWDEESSKLWNMILDAAAEHDMPIHIHTSPSGGSDIDNALAMIKKYGKRNKIHVVHMGGGVSGHIKFIPQFCDLVEQGFQVYTDLTWSI
;
A
#
# COMPACT_ATOMS: atom_id res chain seq x y z
N PRO A 1 12.28 17.02 -0.44
CA PRO A 1 13.10 15.85 -0.13
C PRO A 1 12.75 15.36 1.26
N VAL A 2 12.28 14.11 1.38
CA VAL A 2 12.06 13.51 2.71
C VAL A 2 13.44 13.35 3.37
N PRO A 3 13.71 13.99 4.52
CA PRO A 3 14.99 13.85 5.18
C PRO A 3 15.18 12.38 5.58
N GLY A 4 16.23 11.74 5.08
CA GLY A 4 16.57 10.35 5.42
C GLY A 4 16.52 9.34 4.26
N PHE A 5 15.97 9.69 3.11
CA PHE A 5 16.15 8.89 1.90
C PHE A 5 17.42 9.33 1.18
N ALA A 6 18.52 8.65 1.45
CA ALA A 6 19.71 8.78 0.63
C ALA A 6 19.52 7.94 -0.63
N TYR A 7 19.38 8.59 -1.77
CA TYR A 7 19.45 7.96 -3.09
C TYR A 7 20.90 7.57 -3.38
N TYR A 8 21.37 6.50 -2.76
CA TYR A 8 22.75 6.05 -2.91
C TYR A 8 23.00 5.57 -4.35
N GLY A 9 23.86 6.31 -5.04
CA GLY A 9 24.39 5.90 -6.35
C GLY A 9 23.41 5.96 -7.54
N LEU A 10 22.21 6.51 -7.37
CA LEU A 10 21.31 6.71 -8.50
C LEU A 10 21.75 7.91 -9.34
N PRO A 11 21.72 7.79 -10.69
CA PRO A 11 21.95 8.93 -11.58
C PRO A 11 21.01 10.10 -11.28
N GLU A 12 21.46 11.33 -11.51
CA GLU A 12 20.66 12.55 -11.30
C GLU A 12 19.27 12.47 -11.98
N VAL A 13 19.22 11.85 -13.17
CA VAL A 13 18.00 11.66 -13.95
C VAL A 13 16.91 10.83 -13.26
N VAL A 14 17.27 10.03 -12.26
CA VAL A 14 16.34 9.17 -11.51
C VAL A 14 15.86 9.83 -10.22
N LYS A 15 16.41 10.98 -9.86
CA LYS A 15 15.95 11.74 -8.69
C LYS A 15 14.57 12.33 -8.99
N PRO A 16 13.61 12.29 -8.03
CA PRO A 16 12.37 13.01 -8.19
C PRO A 16 12.68 14.49 -8.45
N THR A 17 12.22 14.99 -9.58
CA THR A 17 12.53 16.36 -10.01
C THR A 17 11.51 17.38 -9.56
N THR A 18 10.36 16.93 -9.07
CA THR A 18 9.24 17.80 -8.68
C THR A 18 8.45 17.21 -7.54
N ASP A 19 8.27 18.00 -6.47
CA ASP A 19 7.18 17.83 -5.53
C ASP A 19 6.00 18.64 -6.10
N TYR A 20 4.82 18.06 -6.12
CA TYR A 20 3.60 18.73 -6.55
C TYR A 20 2.81 19.12 -5.30
N ASP A 21 2.48 20.40 -5.15
CA ASP A 21 1.74 20.91 -4.01
C ASP A 21 0.22 20.85 -4.20
N THR A 22 -0.22 20.71 -5.46
CA THR A 22 -1.64 20.71 -5.82
C THR A 22 -1.99 19.58 -6.79
N ILE A 23 -3.26 19.19 -6.82
CA ILE A 23 -3.79 18.21 -7.78
C ILE A 23 -3.56 18.68 -9.23
N ASP A 24 -3.73 19.98 -9.50
CA ASP A 24 -3.56 20.53 -10.84
C ASP A 24 -2.11 20.45 -11.32
N GLU A 25 -1.15 20.74 -10.45
CA GLU A 25 0.27 20.59 -10.76
C GLU A 25 0.62 19.11 -11.00
N TYR A 26 0.06 18.20 -10.21
CA TYR A 26 0.26 16.77 -10.41
C TYR A 26 -0.28 16.30 -11.77
N LEU A 27 -1.50 16.73 -12.14
CA LEU A 27 -2.09 16.44 -13.45
C LEU A 27 -1.27 17.05 -14.59
N GLY A 28 -0.79 18.29 -14.43
CA GLY A 28 0.13 18.91 -15.39
C GLY A 28 1.46 18.15 -15.53
N GLY A 29 1.98 17.63 -14.41
CA GLY A 29 3.14 16.76 -14.43
C GLY A 29 2.89 15.45 -15.20
N MET A 30 1.73 14.84 -15.01
CA MET A 30 1.31 13.66 -15.78
C MET A 30 1.27 13.97 -17.29
N ASP A 31 0.73 15.12 -17.68
CA ASP A 31 0.67 15.54 -19.09
C ASP A 31 2.06 15.68 -19.68
N ASN A 32 2.98 16.33 -18.96
CA ASN A 32 4.37 16.53 -19.39
C ASN A 32 5.14 15.22 -19.58
N HIS A 33 4.73 14.15 -18.89
CA HIS A 33 5.39 12.84 -18.94
C HIS A 33 4.60 11.78 -19.73
N GLY A 34 3.47 12.15 -20.35
CA GLY A 34 2.64 11.23 -21.12
C GLY A 34 1.99 10.14 -20.26
N ILE A 35 1.64 10.45 -19.00
CA ILE A 35 0.99 9.52 -18.09
C ILE A 35 -0.52 9.71 -18.19
N ASP A 36 -1.21 8.70 -18.69
CA ASP A 36 -2.67 8.76 -18.86
C ASP A 36 -3.40 8.65 -17.52
N ARG A 37 -3.01 7.71 -16.66
CA ARG A 37 -3.64 7.44 -15.36
C ARG A 37 -2.60 7.09 -14.30
N ALA A 38 -2.88 7.47 -13.06
CA ALA A 38 -2.02 7.17 -11.91
C ALA A 38 -2.84 6.65 -10.74
N LEU A 39 -2.30 5.65 -10.03
CA LEU A 39 -2.74 5.28 -8.70
C LEU A 39 -1.99 6.15 -7.70
N VAL A 40 -2.73 6.99 -6.98
CA VAL A 40 -2.19 7.86 -5.95
C VAL A 40 -2.51 7.31 -4.56
N LEU A 41 -1.56 7.40 -3.67
CA LEU A 41 -1.70 6.92 -2.30
C LEU A 41 -0.90 7.80 -1.33
N PRO A 42 -1.32 7.88 -0.07
CA PRO A 42 -0.52 8.56 0.95
C PRO A 42 0.83 7.88 1.12
N ASN A 43 1.88 8.67 1.23
CA ASN A 43 3.18 8.16 1.62
C ASN A 43 3.34 8.29 3.14
N TYR A 44 4.08 7.37 3.78
CA TYR A 44 4.35 7.50 5.20
C TYR A 44 5.52 8.45 5.45
N GLY A 45 5.30 9.43 6.34
CA GLY A 45 6.38 10.23 6.90
C GLY A 45 6.98 9.48 8.09
N TYR A 46 8.25 9.10 8.01
CA TYR A 46 8.96 8.55 9.16
C TYR A 46 9.30 9.68 10.14
N PRO A 47 9.10 9.51 11.44
CA PRO A 47 8.64 8.33 12.17
C PRO A 47 7.14 8.32 12.53
N ASP A 48 6.33 9.24 12.02
CA ASP A 48 4.93 9.43 12.47
C ASP A 48 3.95 8.63 11.60
N SER A 49 3.28 7.65 12.20
CA SER A 49 2.26 6.84 11.54
C SER A 49 0.93 7.59 11.33
N SER A 50 0.75 8.76 11.93
CA SER A 50 -0.49 9.54 11.76
C SER A 50 -0.53 10.34 10.47
N GLN A 51 0.63 10.73 9.94
CA GLN A 51 0.72 11.58 8.76
C GLN A 51 0.02 11.02 7.52
N PRO A 52 0.16 9.73 7.14
CA PRO A 52 -0.54 9.21 5.98
C PRO A 52 -2.06 9.34 6.05
N PHE A 53 -2.65 9.22 7.24
CA PHE A 53 -4.08 9.37 7.42
C PHE A 53 -4.57 10.79 7.09
N THR A 54 -3.75 11.80 7.35
CA THR A 54 -4.10 13.21 7.04
C THR A 54 -4.16 13.47 5.54
N LEU A 55 -3.56 12.60 4.72
CA LEU A 55 -3.55 12.69 3.27
C LEU A 55 -4.70 11.94 2.60
N ASN A 56 -5.41 11.06 3.32
CA ASN A 56 -6.55 10.33 2.76
C ASN A 56 -7.61 11.25 2.12
N PRO A 57 -8.02 12.38 2.75
CA PRO A 57 -8.97 13.30 2.14
C PRO A 57 -8.47 13.92 0.82
N LEU A 58 -7.17 14.23 0.73
CA LEU A 58 -6.58 14.77 -0.50
C LEU A 58 -6.57 13.72 -1.63
N VAL A 59 -6.28 12.46 -1.30
CA VAL A 59 -6.35 11.35 -2.27
C VAL A 59 -7.79 11.18 -2.76
N ALA A 60 -8.78 11.20 -1.86
CA ALA A 60 -10.19 11.11 -2.20
C ALA A 60 -10.63 12.29 -3.09
N GLU A 61 -10.26 13.52 -2.73
CA GLU A 61 -10.52 14.72 -3.54
C GLU A 61 -9.95 14.59 -4.95
N GLY A 62 -8.69 14.16 -5.08
CA GLY A 62 -8.03 13.95 -6.37
C GLY A 62 -8.77 12.94 -7.24
N ALA A 63 -9.17 11.81 -6.66
CA ALA A 63 -9.90 10.75 -7.34
C ALA A 63 -11.31 11.17 -7.80
N VAL A 64 -12.00 12.01 -7.04
CA VAL A 64 -13.28 12.58 -7.44
C VAL A 64 -13.11 13.62 -8.54
N ARG A 65 -12.06 14.44 -8.47
CA ARG A 65 -11.79 15.56 -9.37
C ARG A 65 -11.37 15.12 -10.78
N SER A 66 -10.68 13.99 -10.90
CA SER A 66 -10.17 13.53 -12.20
C SER A 66 -10.24 12.01 -12.32
N ASP A 67 -10.85 11.52 -13.39
CA ASP A 67 -10.89 10.10 -13.75
C ASP A 67 -9.50 9.51 -14.09
N ARG A 68 -8.50 10.36 -14.19
CA ARG A 68 -7.09 9.98 -14.38
C ARG A 68 -6.40 9.60 -13.07
N LEU A 69 -6.97 10.02 -11.93
CA LEU A 69 -6.44 9.71 -10.61
C LEU A 69 -7.29 8.62 -9.95
N LEU A 70 -6.64 7.51 -9.64
CA LEU A 70 -7.22 6.41 -8.88
C LEU A 70 -6.64 6.47 -7.48
N GLY A 71 -7.48 6.39 -6.45
CA GLY A 71 -7.04 6.55 -5.07
C GLY A 71 -6.87 5.22 -4.33
N ALA A 72 -5.81 5.10 -3.54
CA ALA A 72 -5.69 4.10 -2.49
C ALA A 72 -5.64 4.80 -1.13
N ILE A 73 -6.49 4.40 -0.18
CA ILE A 73 -6.57 4.99 1.15
C ILE A 73 -5.66 4.25 2.13
N TRP A 74 -4.96 5.03 2.96
CA TRP A 74 -4.13 4.48 4.02
C TRP A 74 -4.98 3.94 5.16
N VAL A 75 -4.63 2.71 5.59
CA VAL A 75 -5.20 2.03 6.75
C VAL A 75 -4.09 1.42 7.60
N SER A 76 -4.36 1.21 8.88
CA SER A 76 -3.42 0.60 9.83
C SER A 76 -4.15 -0.31 10.81
N ALA A 77 -3.57 -1.46 11.10
CA ALA A 77 -4.08 -2.35 12.13
C ALA A 77 -3.40 -2.16 13.49
N LEU A 78 -2.67 -1.06 13.68
CA LEU A 78 -2.13 -0.72 14.99
C LEU A 78 -3.24 -0.22 15.92
N PRO A 79 -3.34 -0.71 17.17
CA PRO A 79 -4.38 -0.28 18.12
C PRO A 79 -4.45 1.25 18.32
N LYS A 80 -3.30 1.92 18.32
CA LYS A 80 -3.21 3.39 18.42
C LYS A 80 -3.85 4.15 17.24
N ASP A 81 -4.02 3.49 16.08
CA ASP A 81 -4.56 4.08 14.85
C ASP A 81 -6.03 3.69 14.63
N LYS A 82 -6.68 3.01 15.58
CA LYS A 82 -8.03 2.46 15.47
C LYS A 82 -9.05 3.45 14.90
N GLU A 83 -9.22 4.59 15.58
CA GLU A 83 -10.22 5.58 15.17
C GLU A 83 -9.93 6.15 13.77
N ARG A 84 -8.64 6.38 13.46
CA ARG A 84 -8.22 6.86 12.14
C ARG A 84 -8.52 5.84 11.04
N THR A 85 -8.31 4.55 11.32
CA THR A 85 -8.64 3.48 10.36
C THR A 85 -10.14 3.37 10.16
N ILE A 86 -10.94 3.45 11.22
CA ILE A 86 -12.41 3.48 11.12
C ILE A 86 -12.87 4.66 10.27
N ASP A 87 -12.30 5.85 10.46
CA ASP A 87 -12.64 7.03 9.67
C ASP A 87 -12.18 6.88 8.20
N ALA A 88 -11.00 6.32 7.97
CA ALA A 88 -10.51 6.05 6.62
C ALA A 88 -11.45 5.07 5.87
N LEU A 89 -11.90 4.01 6.52
CA LEU A 89 -12.82 3.04 5.91
C LEU A 89 -14.18 3.63 5.52
N LYS A 90 -14.61 4.74 6.13
CA LYS A 90 -15.84 5.46 5.72
C LYS A 90 -15.73 6.11 4.34
N LEU A 91 -14.51 6.35 3.84
CA LEU A 91 -14.27 6.88 2.50
C LEU A 91 -14.45 5.81 1.40
N ILE A 92 -14.53 4.53 1.77
CA ILE A 92 -14.76 3.45 0.81
C ILE A 92 -16.12 3.66 0.13
N GLY A 93 -16.14 3.55 -1.19
CA GLY A 93 -17.33 3.79 -2.02
C GLY A 93 -17.36 5.19 -2.63
N GLU A 94 -16.47 6.10 -2.24
CA GLU A 94 -16.29 7.35 -2.98
C GLU A 94 -15.72 7.08 -4.37
N LYS A 95 -16.14 7.88 -5.35
CA LYS A 95 -15.72 7.76 -6.75
C LYS A 95 -14.19 7.79 -6.88
N GLY A 96 -13.64 6.81 -7.58
CA GLY A 96 -12.22 6.74 -7.90
C GLY A 96 -11.33 6.17 -6.79
N LEU A 97 -11.87 5.88 -5.61
CA LEU A 97 -11.14 5.12 -4.59
C LEU A 97 -11.27 3.62 -4.90
N ILE A 98 -10.14 2.98 -5.21
CA ILE A 98 -10.13 1.61 -5.74
C ILE A 98 -9.28 0.63 -4.95
N ALA A 99 -8.54 1.10 -3.95
CA ALA A 99 -7.62 0.25 -3.19
C ALA A 99 -7.44 0.73 -1.75
N LEU A 100 -6.90 -0.13 -0.91
CA LEU A 100 -6.38 0.20 0.42
C LEU A 100 -4.86 0.08 0.42
N LYS A 101 -4.18 0.88 1.23
CA LYS A 101 -2.73 0.82 1.44
C LYS A 101 -2.44 0.55 2.91
N ALA A 102 -1.67 -0.50 3.19
CA ALA A 102 -1.22 -0.85 4.54
C ALA A 102 0.28 -1.11 4.61
N THR A 103 0.86 -0.94 5.79
CA THR A 103 2.24 -1.30 6.09
C THR A 103 2.41 -1.72 7.55
N CYS A 104 3.35 -2.63 7.81
CA CYS A 104 3.82 -2.95 9.16
C CYS A 104 5.25 -2.43 9.43
N LEU A 105 5.77 -1.51 8.60
CA LEU A 105 7.06 -0.84 8.87
C LEU A 105 7.03 0.03 10.12
N LEU A 106 5.86 0.55 10.47
CA LEU A 106 5.66 1.44 11.62
C LEU A 106 5.21 0.68 12.87
N GLY A 107 5.23 -0.64 12.82
CA GLY A 107 4.85 -1.56 13.89
C GLY A 107 3.84 -2.60 13.44
N GLY A 108 3.60 -3.60 14.30
CA GLY A 108 2.74 -4.73 13.99
C GLY A 108 3.40 -5.76 13.06
N THR A 109 2.60 -6.67 12.54
CA THR A 109 3.05 -7.70 11.61
C THR A 109 1.96 -8.05 10.60
N LEU A 110 2.37 -8.47 9.39
CA LEU A 110 1.46 -9.05 8.39
C LEU A 110 1.10 -10.50 8.73
N ASP A 111 1.88 -11.18 9.59
CA ASP A 111 1.57 -12.54 10.01
C ASP A 111 0.33 -12.56 10.93
N PRO A 112 -0.76 -13.24 10.51
CA PRO A 112 -1.98 -13.32 11.32
C PRO A 112 -1.82 -14.06 12.65
N GLU A 113 -0.79 -14.87 12.83
CA GLU A 113 -0.51 -15.55 14.10
C GLU A 113 0.15 -14.61 15.12
N GLY A 114 0.77 -13.53 14.65
CA GLY A 114 1.37 -12.50 15.48
C GLY A 114 0.42 -11.37 15.88
N TRP A 115 -0.86 -11.39 15.51
CA TRP A 115 -1.81 -10.33 15.87
C TRP A 115 -2.31 -10.51 17.30
N ASP A 116 -2.25 -9.44 18.07
CA ASP A 116 -3.02 -9.36 19.32
C ASP A 116 -4.53 -9.20 19.04
N GLU A 117 -5.35 -9.22 20.07
CA GLU A 117 -6.80 -9.16 19.93
C GLU A 117 -7.29 -7.90 19.21
N GLU A 118 -6.72 -6.73 19.52
CA GLU A 118 -7.12 -5.46 18.91
C GLU A 118 -6.62 -5.34 17.46
N SER A 119 -5.38 -5.71 17.19
CA SER A 119 -4.84 -5.77 15.83
C SER A 119 -5.61 -6.76 14.96
N SER A 120 -6.01 -7.91 15.52
CA SER A 120 -6.83 -8.90 14.82
C SER A 120 -8.21 -8.33 14.44
N LYS A 121 -8.87 -7.60 15.34
CA LYS A 121 -10.14 -6.92 15.05
C LYS A 121 -9.98 -5.89 13.93
N LEU A 122 -8.91 -5.10 13.96
CA LEU A 122 -8.63 -4.08 12.94
C LEU A 122 -8.30 -4.70 11.58
N TRP A 123 -7.43 -5.72 11.54
CA TRP A 123 -7.14 -6.44 10.29
C TRP A 123 -8.39 -7.08 9.71
N ASN A 124 -9.24 -7.72 10.53
CA ASN A 124 -10.48 -8.30 10.02
C ASN A 124 -11.42 -7.22 9.47
N MET A 125 -11.55 -6.07 10.12
CA MET A 125 -12.33 -4.93 9.61
C MET A 125 -11.82 -4.43 8.25
N ILE A 126 -10.49 -4.28 8.10
CA ILE A 126 -9.84 -3.86 6.84
C ILE A 126 -10.09 -4.92 5.75
N LEU A 127 -9.88 -6.20 6.06
CA LEU A 127 -10.04 -7.30 5.12
C LEU A 127 -11.51 -7.48 4.69
N ASP A 128 -12.46 -7.32 5.62
CA ASP A 128 -13.89 -7.41 5.33
C ASP A 128 -14.32 -6.27 4.41
N ALA A 129 -13.94 -5.04 4.73
CA ALA A 129 -14.24 -3.87 3.90
C ALA A 129 -13.63 -4.00 2.49
N ALA A 130 -12.38 -4.45 2.38
CA ALA A 130 -11.72 -4.68 1.11
C ALA A 130 -12.45 -5.74 0.27
N ALA A 131 -12.88 -6.84 0.88
CA ALA A 131 -13.60 -7.91 0.18
C ALA A 131 -15.03 -7.48 -0.24
N GLU A 132 -15.74 -6.75 0.62
CA GLU A 132 -17.10 -6.25 0.34
C GLU A 132 -17.12 -5.29 -0.87
N HIS A 133 -16.08 -4.46 -1.00
CA HIS A 133 -15.96 -3.47 -2.07
C HIS A 133 -15.06 -3.92 -3.23
N ASP A 134 -14.64 -5.18 -3.26
CA ASP A 134 -13.77 -5.75 -4.31
C ASP A 134 -12.43 -4.99 -4.48
N MET A 135 -11.92 -4.39 -3.41
CA MET A 135 -10.71 -3.58 -3.42
C MET A 135 -9.46 -4.40 -3.11
N PRO A 136 -8.36 -4.24 -3.86
CA PRO A 136 -7.07 -4.78 -3.46
C PRO A 136 -6.50 -4.05 -2.24
N ILE A 137 -5.79 -4.79 -1.40
CA ILE A 137 -4.99 -4.24 -0.31
C ILE A 137 -3.52 -4.24 -0.74
N HIS A 138 -2.95 -3.06 -0.95
CA HIS A 138 -1.53 -2.88 -1.23
C HIS A 138 -0.74 -2.97 0.08
N ILE A 139 -0.13 -4.11 0.34
CA ILE A 139 0.74 -4.32 1.50
C ILE A 139 2.18 -4.00 1.15
N HIS A 140 2.80 -3.12 1.95
CA HIS A 140 4.23 -2.85 1.80
C HIS A 140 5.02 -4.06 2.27
N THR A 141 6.04 -4.48 1.49
CA THR A 141 6.97 -5.52 1.91
C THR A 141 8.39 -4.98 2.04
N SER A 142 9.14 -5.56 2.95
CA SER A 142 10.50 -5.18 3.29
C SER A 142 11.38 -6.42 3.55
N PRO A 143 12.72 -6.28 3.55
CA PRO A 143 13.61 -7.41 3.79
C PRO A 143 13.51 -8.04 5.18
N SER A 144 12.87 -7.36 6.14
CA SER A 144 12.77 -7.81 7.54
C SER A 144 11.65 -7.11 8.30
N GLY A 145 11.37 -7.58 9.51
CA GLY A 145 10.39 -7.00 10.43
C GLY A 145 8.96 -7.42 10.11
N GLY A 146 7.98 -6.67 10.61
CA GLY A 146 6.56 -7.01 10.47
C GLY A 146 6.04 -7.04 9.04
N SER A 147 6.74 -6.37 8.11
CA SER A 147 6.43 -6.35 6.67
C SER A 147 7.29 -7.30 5.86
N ASP A 148 8.02 -8.25 6.46
CA ASP A 148 8.82 -9.18 5.68
C ASP A 148 7.96 -10.14 4.86
N ILE A 149 8.59 -10.79 3.89
CA ILE A 149 7.86 -11.61 2.91
C ILE A 149 7.27 -12.87 3.52
N ASP A 150 7.86 -13.43 4.56
CA ASP A 150 7.33 -14.63 5.21
C ASP A 150 6.01 -14.30 5.91
N ASN A 151 5.93 -13.14 6.57
CA ASN A 151 4.70 -12.62 7.17
C ASN A 151 3.63 -12.29 6.10
N ALA A 152 4.04 -11.70 4.98
CA ALA A 152 3.13 -11.43 3.87
C ALA A 152 2.57 -12.74 3.26
N LEU A 153 3.39 -13.76 3.10
CA LEU A 153 2.98 -15.08 2.63
C LEU A 153 2.00 -15.76 3.60
N ALA A 154 2.19 -15.61 4.92
CA ALA A 154 1.24 -16.10 5.92
C ALA A 154 -0.12 -15.42 5.76
N MET A 155 -0.16 -14.10 5.58
CA MET A 155 -1.38 -13.33 5.30
C MET A 155 -2.06 -13.79 4.00
N ILE A 156 -1.31 -13.96 2.91
CA ILE A 156 -1.83 -14.42 1.63
C ILE A 156 -2.45 -15.82 1.76
N LYS A 157 -1.75 -16.76 2.37
CA LYS A 157 -2.23 -18.14 2.57
C LYS A 157 -3.54 -18.19 3.35
N LYS A 158 -3.74 -17.27 4.30
CA LYS A 158 -4.96 -17.23 5.13
C LYS A 158 -6.11 -16.49 4.45
N TYR A 159 -5.85 -15.39 3.77
CA TYR A 159 -6.89 -14.49 3.28
C TYR A 159 -6.93 -14.32 1.76
N GLY A 160 -5.88 -14.67 1.02
CA GLY A 160 -5.74 -14.36 -0.41
C GLY A 160 -6.70 -15.10 -1.35
N LYS A 161 -7.48 -16.08 -0.86
CA LYS A 161 -8.59 -16.64 -1.66
C LYS A 161 -9.85 -15.76 -1.64
N ARG A 162 -10.01 -14.97 -0.59
CA ARG A 162 -11.13 -14.04 -0.42
C ARG A 162 -10.75 -12.61 -0.80
N ASN A 163 -9.55 -12.19 -0.44
CA ASN A 163 -9.07 -10.84 -0.60
C ASN A 163 -8.04 -10.73 -1.72
N LYS A 164 -8.12 -9.64 -2.49
CA LYS A 164 -7.08 -9.24 -3.44
C LYS A 164 -5.91 -8.64 -2.66
N ILE A 165 -4.76 -9.31 -2.66
CA ILE A 165 -3.57 -8.85 -1.94
C ILE A 165 -2.48 -8.49 -2.95
N HIS A 166 -2.09 -7.22 -2.96
CA HIS A 166 -1.00 -6.71 -3.79
C HIS A 166 0.26 -6.56 -2.96
N VAL A 167 1.23 -7.41 -3.22
CA VAL A 167 2.55 -7.41 -2.57
C VAL A 167 3.44 -6.39 -3.26
N VAL A 168 3.59 -5.24 -2.63
CA VAL A 168 4.39 -4.13 -3.18
C VAL A 168 5.89 -4.50 -3.12
N HIS A 169 6.65 -4.11 -4.15
CA HIS A 169 8.10 -4.36 -4.27
C HIS A 169 8.50 -5.82 -4.44
N MET A 170 7.59 -6.66 -4.96
CA MET A 170 7.88 -8.09 -5.23
C MET A 170 8.52 -8.83 -4.04
N GLY A 171 8.13 -8.47 -2.80
CA GLY A 171 8.67 -9.07 -1.57
C GLY A 171 9.78 -8.28 -0.89
N GLY A 172 10.11 -7.07 -1.35
CA GLY A 172 11.00 -6.15 -0.64
C GLY A 172 12.49 -6.49 -0.73
N GLY A 173 13.12 -6.25 -1.88
CA GLY A 173 14.55 -6.44 -2.11
C GLY A 173 14.94 -7.89 -2.46
N VAL A 174 16.22 -8.10 -2.75
CA VAL A 174 16.75 -9.35 -3.33
C VAL A 174 16.38 -10.60 -2.52
N SER A 175 16.49 -10.54 -1.20
CA SER A 175 16.13 -11.69 -0.33
C SER A 175 14.63 -12.01 -0.38
N GLY A 176 13.79 -10.98 -0.45
CA GLY A 176 12.34 -11.13 -0.62
C GLY A 176 11.99 -11.69 -2.01
N HIS A 177 12.65 -11.21 -3.06
CA HIS A 177 12.44 -11.73 -4.43
C HIS A 177 12.74 -13.22 -4.53
N ILE A 178 13.90 -13.67 -3.99
CA ILE A 178 14.28 -15.09 -4.00
C ILE A 178 13.23 -15.97 -3.31
N LYS A 179 12.63 -15.50 -2.24
CA LYS A 179 11.59 -16.24 -1.51
C LYS A 179 10.23 -16.15 -2.18
N PHE A 180 9.85 -14.97 -2.67
CA PHE A 180 8.49 -14.70 -3.14
C PHE A 180 8.22 -15.19 -4.54
N ILE A 181 9.14 -14.97 -5.50
CA ILE A 181 8.90 -15.27 -6.92
C ILE A 181 8.49 -16.74 -7.15
N PRO A 182 9.20 -17.76 -6.60
CA PRO A 182 8.80 -19.15 -6.77
C PRO A 182 7.40 -19.43 -6.22
N GLN A 183 7.05 -18.84 -5.07
CA GLN A 183 5.77 -19.06 -4.41
C GLN A 183 4.62 -18.27 -5.07
N PHE A 184 4.93 -17.15 -5.71
CA PHE A 184 3.93 -16.31 -6.36
C PHE A 184 3.19 -17.07 -7.46
N CYS A 185 3.90 -17.74 -8.36
CA CYS A 185 3.30 -18.54 -9.41
C CYS A 185 2.42 -19.66 -8.84
N ASP A 186 2.95 -20.39 -7.86
CA ASP A 186 2.22 -21.48 -7.20
C ASP A 186 0.93 -20.98 -6.53
N LEU A 187 0.98 -19.82 -5.89
CA LEU A 187 -0.22 -19.21 -5.26
C LEU A 187 -1.26 -18.82 -6.31
N VAL A 188 -0.84 -18.22 -7.42
CA VAL A 188 -1.75 -17.87 -8.53
C VAL A 188 -2.40 -19.12 -9.13
N GLU A 189 -1.63 -20.17 -9.39
CA GLU A 189 -2.13 -21.45 -9.90
C GLU A 189 -3.13 -22.12 -8.95
N GLN A 190 -2.94 -21.94 -7.64
CA GLN A 190 -3.86 -22.42 -6.60
C GLN A 190 -5.10 -21.54 -6.42
N GLY A 191 -5.27 -20.47 -7.20
CA GLY A 191 -6.41 -19.56 -7.19
C GLY A 191 -6.40 -18.52 -6.07
N PHE A 192 -5.23 -18.17 -5.54
CA PHE A 192 -5.08 -17.01 -4.66
C PHE A 192 -5.12 -15.72 -5.48
N GLN A 193 -5.79 -14.69 -4.97
CA GLN A 193 -5.87 -13.38 -5.59
C GLN A 193 -4.67 -12.52 -5.15
N VAL A 194 -3.49 -12.89 -5.63
CA VAL A 194 -2.23 -12.24 -5.29
C VAL A 194 -1.65 -11.53 -6.51
N TYR A 195 -1.16 -10.32 -6.30
CA TYR A 195 -0.61 -9.41 -7.30
C TYR A 195 0.70 -8.84 -6.80
N THR A 196 1.55 -8.35 -7.71
CA THR A 196 2.80 -7.70 -7.33
C THR A 196 3.22 -6.67 -8.37
N ASP A 197 4.18 -5.83 -8.02
CA ASP A 197 4.85 -4.86 -8.87
C ASP A 197 6.37 -5.01 -8.81
N LEU A 198 7.07 -4.33 -9.71
CA LEU A 198 8.53 -4.33 -9.83
C LEU A 198 9.18 -3.07 -9.27
N THR A 199 8.44 -2.24 -8.54
CA THR A 199 8.99 -1.03 -7.95
C THR A 199 10.05 -1.40 -6.90
N TRP A 200 11.17 -0.67 -6.88
CA TRP A 200 12.29 -0.94 -5.97
C TRP A 200 12.91 -2.35 -6.11
N SER A 201 12.78 -2.96 -7.27
CA SER A 201 13.30 -4.30 -7.58
C SER A 201 14.75 -4.29 -8.04
N ILE A 202 15.56 -3.34 -7.57
CA ILE A 202 16.98 -3.19 -7.94
C ILE A 202 17.87 -3.56 -6.78
#